data_22446a48e3e7ab87094b60ebfd10a077
#
_entry.id   22446a48e3e7ab87094b60ebfd10a077
#
_cell.length_a   1.000
_cell.length_b   1.000
_cell.length_c   1.000
_cell.angle_alpha   90.00
_cell.angle_beta   90.00
_cell.angle_gamma   90.00
#
_symmetry.space_group_name_H-M   'P 1'
#
loop_
_entity.id
_entity.type
_entity.pdbx_description
1 polymer ?
#
loop_
_entity_poly.entity_id
_entity_poly.type
_entity_poly.pdbx_seq_one_letter_code
_entity_poly.pdbx_strand_id
1 'polypeptide(L)'
;EFRRVLFRSENKPAELEAYAVVKDIKELKDVDVAVLATPTRSVEEYAKEILAMGINTVDSFDIHTQITSLRRSLDESAKAGKAVAIISAGWDPGSDSVVRTLLEAIAPKGITYTNFGPGRSMGHSVAVRAIDGVKDALSMTIPVGTGIHRRMVYVELEEGADFKTVEAAIKSDPYFVNDETHVKQVPCVDDLNDVGHGVNLVRK
;
A
#
# COMPACT_ATOMS: atom_id res chain seq x y z
N GLU A 1 -11.91 -1.89 19.71
CA GLU A 1 -12.10 -3.28 19.26
C GLU A 1 -12.52 -3.29 17.79
N PHE A 2 -11.67 -3.81 16.90
CA PHE A 2 -12.03 -3.96 15.48
C PHE A 2 -13.04 -5.11 15.36
N ARG A 3 -14.29 -4.80 15.25
CA ARG A 3 -15.35 -5.81 15.23
C ARG A 3 -15.76 -6.27 13.83
N ARG A 4 -15.31 -5.59 12.76
CA ARG A 4 -15.88 -5.80 11.42
C ARG A 4 -14.81 -5.61 10.35
N VAL A 5 -14.76 -6.53 9.42
CA VAL A 5 -13.82 -6.52 8.30
C VAL A 5 -14.60 -6.64 7.00
N LEU A 6 -14.39 -5.70 6.08
CA LEU A 6 -14.89 -5.82 4.72
C LEU A 6 -13.89 -6.65 3.92
N PHE A 7 -14.33 -7.77 3.36
CA PHE A 7 -13.46 -8.70 2.65
C PHE A 7 -14.07 -9.09 1.31
N ARG A 8 -13.27 -9.05 0.24
CA ARG A 8 -13.71 -9.40 -1.11
C ARG A 8 -13.43 -10.84 -1.50
N SER A 9 -12.71 -11.63 -0.70
CA SER A 9 -12.40 -13.02 -1.03
C SER A 9 -13.51 -13.96 -0.58
N GLU A 10 -13.71 -15.03 -1.34
CA GLU A 10 -14.66 -16.10 -1.01
C GLU A 10 -14.21 -16.92 0.21
N ASN A 11 -12.91 -16.88 0.51
CA ASN A 11 -12.30 -17.62 1.62
C ASN A 11 -12.02 -16.67 2.79
N LYS A 12 -12.72 -16.87 3.90
CA LYS A 12 -12.48 -16.16 5.15
C LYS A 12 -11.28 -16.78 5.87
N PRO A 13 -10.20 -16.02 6.15
CA PRO A 13 -9.09 -16.51 6.96
C PRO A 13 -9.54 -16.96 8.35
N ALA A 14 -8.90 -17.99 8.90
CA ALA A 14 -9.27 -18.55 10.21
C ALA A 14 -9.22 -17.50 11.34
N GLU A 15 -8.30 -16.56 11.27
CA GLU A 15 -8.14 -15.47 12.23
C GLU A 15 -9.35 -14.51 12.26
N LEU A 16 -10.14 -14.50 11.19
CA LEU A 16 -11.32 -13.64 11.07
C LEU A 16 -12.63 -14.37 11.36
N GLU A 17 -12.62 -15.65 11.76
CA GLU A 17 -13.85 -16.43 12.01
C GLU A 17 -14.78 -15.79 13.04
N ALA A 18 -14.20 -15.15 14.06
CA ALA A 18 -14.95 -14.48 15.12
C ALA A 18 -15.60 -13.14 14.69
N TYR A 19 -15.27 -12.62 13.49
CA TYR A 19 -15.74 -11.32 13.01
C TYR A 19 -16.75 -11.47 11.89
N ALA A 20 -17.69 -10.53 11.82
CA ALA A 20 -18.61 -10.44 10.68
C ALA A 20 -17.82 -10.00 9.42
N VAL A 21 -17.92 -10.82 8.37
CA VAL A 21 -17.36 -10.50 7.05
C VAL A 21 -18.52 -10.30 6.09
N VAL A 22 -18.56 -9.14 5.45
CA VAL A 22 -19.63 -8.74 4.53
C VAL A 22 -19.04 -8.30 3.18
N LYS A 23 -19.86 -8.27 2.15
CA LYS A 23 -19.44 -7.82 0.81
C LYS A 23 -19.51 -6.31 0.65
N ASP A 24 -20.39 -5.64 1.39
CA ASP A 24 -20.59 -4.20 1.35
C ASP A 24 -20.63 -3.64 2.77
N ILE A 25 -19.96 -2.51 3.00
CA ILE A 25 -19.95 -1.83 4.30
C ILE A 25 -21.38 -1.43 4.74
N LYS A 26 -22.28 -1.22 3.81
CA LYS A 26 -23.70 -0.89 4.08
C LYS A 26 -24.44 -1.99 4.83
N GLU A 27 -23.96 -3.21 4.79
CA GLU A 27 -24.51 -4.33 5.57
C GLU A 27 -24.16 -4.25 7.05
N LEU A 28 -23.19 -3.41 7.42
CA LEU A 28 -22.74 -3.21 8.81
C LEU A 28 -23.51 -2.07 9.46
N LYS A 29 -23.84 -2.23 10.74
CA LYS A 29 -24.49 -1.20 11.56
C LYS A 29 -23.50 -0.65 12.58
N ASP A 30 -23.72 0.59 13.00
CA ASP A 30 -22.98 1.24 14.07
C ASP A 30 -21.44 1.22 13.83
N VAL A 31 -21.03 1.62 12.62
CA VAL A 31 -19.64 1.76 12.25
C VAL A 31 -19.20 3.20 12.49
N ASP A 32 -18.29 3.42 13.42
CA ASP A 32 -17.71 4.74 13.70
C ASP A 32 -16.54 5.08 12.77
N VAL A 33 -15.72 4.08 12.45
CA VAL A 33 -14.49 4.25 11.65
C VAL A 33 -14.26 3.06 10.72
N ALA A 34 -13.93 3.34 9.48
CA ALA A 34 -13.46 2.36 8.51
C ALA A 34 -11.95 2.52 8.27
N VAL A 35 -11.18 1.46 8.45
CA VAL A 35 -9.77 1.39 8.04
C VAL A 35 -9.69 0.85 6.62
N LEU A 36 -9.21 1.67 5.70
CA LEU A 36 -9.12 1.34 4.27
C LEU A 36 -7.77 0.63 4.00
N ALA A 37 -7.73 -0.66 4.21
CA ALA A 37 -6.60 -1.52 3.87
C ALA A 37 -6.73 -2.04 2.43
N THR A 38 -6.91 -1.11 1.49
CA THR A 38 -7.13 -1.37 0.06
C THR A 38 -5.92 -0.91 -0.76
N PRO A 39 -5.78 -1.37 -2.02
CA PRO A 39 -4.79 -0.79 -2.91
C PRO A 39 -4.93 0.73 -2.99
N THR A 40 -3.81 1.45 -2.95
CA THR A 40 -3.76 2.92 -2.93
C THR A 40 -4.66 3.58 -3.97
N ARG A 41 -4.70 3.04 -5.19
CA ARG A 41 -5.48 3.59 -6.30
C ARG A 41 -7.02 3.53 -6.08
N SER A 42 -7.48 2.68 -5.16
CA SER A 42 -8.89 2.53 -4.82
C SER A 42 -9.32 3.33 -3.60
N VAL A 43 -8.37 3.93 -2.86
CA VAL A 43 -8.65 4.64 -1.60
C VAL A 43 -9.62 5.78 -1.81
N GLU A 44 -9.42 6.61 -2.84
CA GLU A 44 -10.24 7.81 -3.06
C GLU A 44 -11.72 7.46 -3.27
N GLU A 45 -12.00 6.45 -4.08
CA GLU A 45 -13.35 6.01 -4.39
C GLU A 45 -14.07 5.49 -3.13
N TYR A 46 -13.45 4.56 -2.41
CA TYR A 46 -14.02 4.00 -1.18
C TYR A 46 -14.17 5.05 -0.08
N ALA A 47 -13.16 5.90 0.11
CA ALA A 47 -13.22 6.94 1.12
C ALA A 47 -14.38 7.90 0.88
N LYS A 48 -14.62 8.35 -0.36
CA LYS A 48 -15.74 9.22 -0.71
C LYS A 48 -17.10 8.62 -0.36
N GLU A 49 -17.30 7.35 -0.74
CA GLU A 49 -18.55 6.65 -0.46
C GLU A 49 -18.79 6.53 1.05
N ILE A 50 -17.78 6.09 1.79
CA ILE A 50 -17.87 5.82 3.23
C ILE A 50 -18.04 7.12 4.03
N LEU A 51 -17.30 8.17 3.68
CA LEU A 51 -17.44 9.49 4.31
C LEU A 51 -18.85 10.07 4.09
N ALA A 52 -19.41 9.93 2.89
CA ALA A 52 -20.76 10.39 2.60
C ALA A 52 -21.85 9.67 3.43
N MET A 53 -21.54 8.46 3.93
CA MET A 53 -22.39 7.72 4.87
C MET A 53 -22.29 8.22 6.32
N GLY A 54 -21.40 9.18 6.62
CA GLY A 54 -21.14 9.68 7.98
C GLY A 54 -20.16 8.82 8.76
N ILE A 55 -19.40 7.94 8.12
CA ILE A 55 -18.42 7.05 8.73
C ILE A 55 -17.03 7.66 8.53
N ASN A 56 -16.25 7.78 9.61
CA ASN A 56 -14.87 8.25 9.53
C ASN A 56 -13.98 7.25 8.79
N THR A 57 -12.93 7.73 8.11
CA THR A 57 -11.99 6.86 7.41
C THR A 57 -10.55 7.07 7.86
N VAL A 58 -9.77 5.99 7.83
CA VAL A 58 -8.31 6.01 7.98
C VAL A 58 -7.72 5.19 6.83
N ASP A 59 -6.74 5.74 6.13
CA ASP A 59 -6.08 5.05 5.03
C ASP A 59 -4.55 5.15 5.10
N SER A 60 -3.88 4.35 4.28
CA SER A 60 -2.43 4.35 4.10
C SER A 60 -2.01 4.78 2.68
N PHE A 61 -2.74 5.72 2.08
CA PHE A 61 -2.45 6.24 0.74
C PHE A 61 -1.00 6.72 0.63
N ASP A 62 -0.25 6.24 -0.37
CA ASP A 62 1.20 6.38 -0.47
C ASP A 62 1.70 7.09 -1.75
N ILE A 63 0.81 7.58 -2.60
CA ILE A 63 1.23 8.37 -3.78
C ILE A 63 1.50 9.81 -3.35
N HIS A 64 2.73 10.09 -2.93
CA HIS A 64 3.15 11.36 -2.33
C HIS A 64 2.72 12.60 -3.12
N THR A 65 2.87 12.57 -4.44
CA THR A 65 2.51 13.68 -5.32
C THR A 65 1.01 13.97 -5.37
N GLN A 66 0.18 13.04 -4.95
CA GLN A 66 -1.28 13.12 -5.01
C GLN A 66 -1.95 13.35 -3.63
N ILE A 67 -1.20 13.37 -2.53
CA ILE A 67 -1.78 13.54 -1.18
C ILE A 67 -2.60 14.82 -1.06
N THR A 68 -2.09 15.93 -1.59
CA THR A 68 -2.78 17.23 -1.54
C THR A 68 -4.08 17.22 -2.36
N SER A 69 -4.10 16.58 -3.52
CA SER A 69 -5.30 16.44 -4.35
C SER A 69 -6.32 15.51 -3.70
N LEU A 70 -5.87 14.37 -3.16
CA LEU A 70 -6.73 13.47 -2.39
C LEU A 70 -7.41 14.18 -1.22
N ARG A 71 -6.63 14.93 -0.41
CA ARG A 71 -7.18 15.70 0.70
C ARG A 71 -8.31 16.62 0.28
N ARG A 72 -8.12 17.37 -0.81
CA ARG A 72 -9.14 18.28 -1.35
C ARG A 72 -10.36 17.54 -1.85
N SER A 73 -10.13 16.43 -2.54
CA SER A 73 -11.19 15.59 -3.11
C SER A 73 -12.07 14.95 -2.04
N LEU A 74 -11.51 14.56 -0.89
CA LEU A 74 -12.26 13.97 0.22
C LEU A 74 -12.95 15.00 1.11
N ASP A 75 -12.50 16.26 1.13
CA ASP A 75 -13.00 17.31 2.02
C ASP A 75 -14.51 17.56 1.83
N GLU A 76 -14.99 17.54 0.60
CA GLU A 76 -16.41 17.73 0.30
C GLU A 76 -17.27 16.57 0.83
N SER A 77 -16.84 15.33 0.61
CA SER A 77 -17.54 14.14 1.11
C SER A 77 -17.53 14.06 2.62
N ALA A 78 -16.39 14.39 3.24
CA ALA A 78 -16.25 14.44 4.69
C ALA A 78 -17.19 15.50 5.32
N LYS A 79 -17.24 16.69 4.75
CA LYS A 79 -18.15 17.75 5.20
C LYS A 79 -19.62 17.38 5.04
N ALA A 80 -19.99 16.81 3.89
CA ALA A 80 -21.35 16.37 3.62
C ALA A 80 -21.81 15.30 4.60
N GLY A 81 -20.96 14.31 4.89
CA GLY A 81 -21.26 13.24 5.84
C GLY A 81 -21.01 13.60 7.30
N LYS A 82 -20.48 14.80 7.60
CA LYS A 82 -20.03 15.20 8.94
C LYS A 82 -19.02 14.21 9.55
N ALA A 83 -18.15 13.68 8.72
CA ALA A 83 -17.15 12.68 9.04
C ALA A 83 -15.73 13.26 8.91
N VAL A 84 -14.74 12.52 9.39
CA VAL A 84 -13.32 12.87 9.33
C VAL A 84 -12.57 11.83 8.51
N ALA A 85 -11.71 12.28 7.59
CA ALA A 85 -10.76 11.44 6.89
C ALA A 85 -9.35 11.67 7.45
N ILE A 86 -8.71 10.60 7.92
CA ILE A 86 -7.28 10.59 8.24
C ILE A 86 -6.57 9.88 7.08
N ILE A 87 -5.91 10.66 6.26
CA ILE A 87 -5.26 10.18 5.03
C ILE A 87 -3.77 9.91 5.27
N SER A 88 -3.21 8.97 4.50
CA SER A 88 -1.76 8.69 4.50
C SER A 88 -1.20 8.33 5.89
N ALA A 89 -1.97 7.58 6.67
CA ALA A 89 -1.60 7.14 8.02
C ALA A 89 -0.87 5.78 8.02
N GLY A 90 -0.07 5.54 7.00
CA GLY A 90 0.76 4.35 6.87
C GLY A 90 2.14 4.48 7.50
N TRP A 91 3.13 3.96 6.80
CA TRP A 91 4.54 4.11 7.20
C TRP A 91 5.16 5.37 6.55
N ASP A 92 5.19 5.45 5.24
CA ASP A 92 5.73 6.58 4.47
C ASP A 92 4.83 6.86 3.24
N PRO A 93 3.98 7.87 3.33
CA PRO A 93 3.78 8.82 4.44
C PRO A 93 3.05 8.21 5.65
N GLY A 94 3.34 8.75 6.82
CA GLY A 94 2.74 8.34 8.08
C GLY A 94 3.72 8.39 9.25
N SER A 95 4.02 7.25 9.89
CA SER A 95 4.90 7.16 11.05
C SER A 95 6.34 7.59 10.76
N ASP A 96 6.86 7.35 9.56
CA ASP A 96 8.16 7.87 9.10
C ASP A 96 8.20 9.41 9.18
N SER A 97 7.16 10.07 8.71
CA SER A 97 7.05 11.54 8.75
C SER A 97 7.05 12.09 10.18
N VAL A 98 6.39 11.39 11.11
CA VAL A 98 6.40 11.75 12.54
C VAL A 98 7.81 11.63 13.13
N VAL A 99 8.48 10.51 12.87
CA VAL A 99 9.86 10.28 13.35
C VAL A 99 10.82 11.30 12.76
N ARG A 100 10.70 11.63 11.48
CA ARG A 100 11.50 12.69 10.84
C ARG A 100 11.33 14.04 11.55
N THR A 101 10.10 14.41 11.85
CA THR A 101 9.81 15.67 12.55
C THR A 101 10.45 15.71 13.95
N LEU A 102 10.40 14.58 14.69
CA LEU A 102 11.08 14.47 15.99
C LEU A 102 12.60 14.59 15.86
N LEU A 103 13.19 13.93 14.87
CA LEU A 103 14.62 14.02 14.59
C LEU A 103 15.03 15.46 14.20
N GLU A 104 14.20 16.18 13.47
CA GLU A 104 14.40 17.60 13.16
C GLU A 104 14.39 18.48 14.40
N ALA A 105 13.47 18.24 15.31
CA ALA A 105 13.41 18.99 16.58
C ALA A 105 14.67 18.76 17.44
N ILE A 106 15.21 17.54 17.44
CA ILE A 106 16.42 17.17 18.22
C ILE A 106 17.68 17.73 17.58
N ALA A 107 17.81 17.68 16.26
CA ALA A 107 18.99 18.09 15.52
C ALA A 107 18.61 19.00 14.33
N PRO A 108 18.21 20.26 14.56
CA PRO A 108 17.58 21.11 13.54
C PRO A 108 18.48 21.45 12.36
N LYS A 109 19.80 21.42 12.52
CA LYS A 109 20.79 21.70 11.46
C LYS A 109 21.19 20.48 10.66
N GLY A 110 20.72 19.28 11.04
CA GLY A 110 21.08 18.04 10.38
C GLY A 110 20.25 17.76 9.13
N ILE A 111 20.68 16.76 8.37
CA ILE A 111 19.96 16.20 7.24
C ILE A 111 19.44 14.82 7.62
N THR A 112 18.18 14.53 7.29
CA THR A 112 17.59 13.21 7.55
C THR A 112 17.73 12.31 6.33
N TYR A 113 18.22 11.11 6.56
CA TYR A 113 18.31 10.04 5.56
C TYR A 113 17.40 8.88 5.98
N THR A 114 16.59 8.40 5.06
CA THR A 114 15.88 7.13 5.20
C THR A 114 16.55 6.10 4.32
N ASN A 115 17.06 5.05 4.93
CA ASN A 115 17.62 3.91 4.21
C ASN A 115 16.68 2.73 4.37
N PHE A 116 16.03 2.35 3.27
CA PHE A 116 15.30 1.10 3.21
C PHE A 116 16.32 -0.03 3.00
N GLY A 117 16.33 -1.00 3.90
CA GLY A 117 17.10 -2.23 3.69
C GLY A 117 16.55 -3.01 2.49
N PRO A 118 17.33 -3.98 1.96
CA PRO A 118 16.78 -4.93 1.01
C PRO A 118 15.57 -5.60 1.62
N GLY A 119 14.44 -5.59 0.93
CA GLY A 119 13.23 -6.18 1.49
C GLY A 119 12.01 -6.08 0.60
N ARG A 120 10.97 -6.76 1.05
CA ARG A 120 9.69 -6.86 0.35
C ARG A 120 9.01 -5.48 0.26
N SER A 121 8.61 -5.09 -0.94
CA SER A 121 7.77 -3.91 -1.16
C SER A 121 6.32 -4.32 -1.34
N MET A 122 5.48 -3.98 -0.37
CA MET A 122 4.06 -4.39 -0.40
C MET A 122 3.30 -3.73 -1.54
N GLY A 123 3.39 -2.41 -1.71
CA GLY A 123 2.69 -1.68 -2.76
C GLY A 123 3.09 -2.14 -4.17
N HIS A 124 4.38 -2.32 -4.42
CA HIS A 124 4.88 -2.84 -5.69
C HIS A 124 4.45 -4.29 -5.95
N SER A 125 4.44 -5.14 -4.93
CA SER A 125 3.96 -6.52 -5.05
C SER A 125 2.47 -6.57 -5.42
N VAL A 126 1.65 -5.72 -4.80
CA VAL A 126 0.21 -5.61 -5.13
C VAL A 126 0.01 -5.10 -6.57
N ALA A 127 0.81 -4.12 -7.00
CA ALA A 127 0.73 -3.60 -8.37
C ALA A 127 1.03 -4.70 -9.41
N VAL A 128 2.06 -5.53 -9.17
CA VAL A 128 2.39 -6.65 -10.07
C VAL A 128 1.30 -7.71 -10.09
N ARG A 129 0.70 -8.05 -8.95
CA ARG A 129 -0.41 -9.02 -8.88
C ARG A 129 -1.65 -8.59 -9.65
N ALA A 130 -1.79 -7.30 -9.92
CA ALA A 130 -2.92 -6.75 -10.69
C ALA A 130 -2.68 -6.80 -12.22
N ILE A 131 -1.54 -7.29 -12.67
CA ILE A 131 -1.21 -7.42 -14.10
C ILE A 131 -1.75 -8.74 -14.63
N ASP A 132 -2.42 -8.70 -15.77
CA ASP A 132 -2.98 -9.88 -16.43
C ASP A 132 -1.89 -10.93 -16.69
N GLY A 133 -2.19 -12.18 -16.37
CA GLY A 133 -1.27 -13.32 -16.51
C GLY A 133 -0.36 -13.53 -15.29
N VAL A 134 -0.44 -12.71 -14.25
CA VAL A 134 0.27 -12.90 -13.00
C VAL A 134 -0.63 -13.62 -12.00
N LYS A 135 -0.21 -14.82 -11.58
CA LYS A 135 -0.88 -15.58 -10.52
C LYS A 135 -0.50 -15.07 -9.13
N ASP A 136 0.80 -14.85 -8.89
CA ASP A 136 1.31 -14.22 -7.68
C ASP A 136 2.64 -13.51 -7.94
N ALA A 137 3.00 -12.54 -7.08
CA ALA A 137 4.21 -11.77 -7.23
C ALA A 137 4.78 -11.25 -5.92
N LEU A 138 6.10 -11.13 -5.90
CA LEU A 138 6.87 -10.50 -4.84
C LEU A 138 7.84 -9.48 -5.45
N SER A 139 7.73 -8.21 -5.10
CA SER A 139 8.69 -7.18 -5.44
C SER A 139 9.61 -6.88 -4.27
N MET A 140 10.91 -6.96 -4.53
CA MET A 140 11.98 -6.60 -3.60
C MET A 140 12.54 -5.24 -3.94
N THR A 141 12.65 -4.37 -2.94
CA THR A 141 13.37 -3.10 -3.05
C THR A 141 14.82 -3.32 -2.62
N ILE A 142 15.78 -2.95 -3.47
CA ILE A 142 17.21 -3.02 -3.18
C ILE A 142 17.78 -1.61 -3.33
N PRO A 143 18.16 -0.94 -2.24
CA PRO A 143 18.86 0.35 -2.30
C PRO A 143 20.19 0.20 -3.03
N VAL A 144 20.46 1.05 -4.02
CA VAL A 144 21.71 1.07 -4.79
C VAL A 144 22.44 2.42 -4.72
N GLY A 145 21.87 3.35 -3.95
CA GLY A 145 22.43 4.69 -3.73
C GLY A 145 21.45 5.54 -2.94
N THR A 146 21.77 6.80 -2.73
CA THR A 146 20.90 7.72 -2.00
C THR A 146 19.66 8.03 -2.83
N GLY A 147 18.52 7.51 -2.42
CA GLY A 147 17.23 7.70 -3.10
C GLY A 147 17.09 6.93 -4.42
N ILE A 148 18.04 6.02 -4.73
CA ILE A 148 17.99 5.19 -5.94
C ILE A 148 17.72 3.75 -5.52
N HIS A 149 16.76 3.13 -6.19
CA HIS A 149 16.34 1.76 -5.91
C HIS A 149 16.45 0.89 -7.17
N ARG A 150 16.78 -0.38 -6.94
CA ARG A 150 16.60 -1.45 -7.90
C ARG A 150 15.43 -2.30 -7.46
N ARG A 151 14.60 -2.74 -8.38
CA ARG A 151 13.50 -3.65 -8.12
C ARG A 151 13.85 -5.03 -8.65
N MET A 152 13.81 -6.01 -7.76
CA MET A 152 13.82 -7.42 -8.13
C MET A 152 12.40 -7.95 -7.99
N VAL A 153 11.77 -8.26 -9.10
CA VAL A 153 10.38 -8.73 -9.13
C VAL A 153 10.36 -10.20 -9.47
N TYR A 154 9.81 -11.00 -8.58
CA TYR A 154 9.57 -12.42 -8.79
C TYR A 154 8.10 -12.62 -9.13
N VAL A 155 7.82 -13.35 -10.20
CA VAL A 155 6.45 -13.59 -10.67
C VAL A 155 6.18 -15.07 -10.84
N GLU A 156 5.05 -15.51 -10.30
CA GLU A 156 4.41 -16.76 -10.64
C GLU A 156 3.35 -16.47 -11.69
N LEU A 157 3.41 -17.14 -12.84
CA LEU A 157 2.50 -16.88 -13.94
C LEU A 157 1.28 -17.79 -13.89
N GLU A 158 0.18 -17.28 -14.40
CA GLU A 158 -0.97 -18.11 -14.74
C GLU A 158 -0.65 -19.08 -15.87
N GLU A 159 -1.40 -20.17 -15.96
CA GLU A 159 -1.23 -21.17 -17.02
C GLU A 159 -1.45 -20.54 -18.40
N GLY A 160 -0.48 -20.69 -19.29
CA GLY A 160 -0.51 -20.15 -20.65
C GLY A 160 -0.10 -18.67 -20.76
N ALA A 161 0.23 -17.98 -19.68
CA ALA A 161 0.70 -16.60 -19.75
C ALA A 161 2.11 -16.49 -20.35
N ASP A 162 2.33 -15.45 -21.16
CA ASP A 162 3.63 -15.18 -21.76
C ASP A 162 4.49 -14.27 -20.87
N PHE A 163 5.63 -14.78 -20.42
CA PHE A 163 6.55 -14.06 -19.56
C PHE A 163 7.00 -12.71 -20.12
N LYS A 164 7.28 -12.62 -21.42
CA LYS A 164 7.76 -11.37 -22.03
C LYS A 164 6.69 -10.29 -22.03
N THR A 165 5.45 -10.66 -22.22
CA THR A 165 4.30 -9.75 -22.16
C THR A 165 4.13 -9.22 -20.72
N VAL A 166 4.18 -10.10 -19.73
CA VAL A 166 4.09 -9.73 -18.31
C VAL A 166 5.28 -8.86 -17.90
N GLU A 167 6.52 -9.22 -18.28
CA GLU A 167 7.71 -8.42 -17.99
C GLU A 167 7.60 -7.00 -18.56
N ALA A 168 7.14 -6.87 -19.81
CA ALA A 168 6.94 -5.56 -20.44
C ALA A 168 5.89 -4.73 -19.71
N ALA A 169 4.77 -5.34 -19.32
CA ALA A 169 3.71 -4.68 -18.55
C ALA A 169 4.22 -4.17 -17.20
N ILE A 170 4.99 -4.99 -16.46
CA ILE A 170 5.61 -4.59 -15.19
C ILE A 170 6.52 -3.38 -15.38
N LYS A 171 7.43 -3.43 -16.34
CA LYS A 171 8.42 -2.35 -16.58
C LYS A 171 7.79 -1.04 -17.04
N SER A 172 6.60 -1.07 -17.63
CA SER A 172 5.85 0.11 -18.05
C SER A 172 4.88 0.65 -16.99
N ASP A 173 4.65 -0.09 -15.91
CA ASP A 173 3.76 0.37 -14.84
C ASP A 173 4.38 1.58 -14.10
N PRO A 174 3.56 2.58 -13.72
CA PRO A 174 4.02 3.78 -12.99
C PRO A 174 4.80 3.50 -11.70
N TYR A 175 4.62 2.35 -11.06
CA TYR A 175 5.41 1.95 -9.90
C TYR A 175 6.86 1.57 -10.23
N PHE A 176 7.14 1.20 -11.49
CA PHE A 176 8.42 0.62 -11.88
C PHE A 176 9.17 1.42 -12.93
N VAL A 177 8.49 2.26 -13.71
CA VAL A 177 9.03 2.97 -14.89
C VAL A 177 10.27 3.82 -14.59
N ASN A 178 10.42 4.31 -13.36
CA ASN A 178 11.54 5.17 -12.94
C ASN A 178 12.67 4.39 -12.22
N ASP A 179 12.49 3.10 -11.98
CA ASP A 179 13.46 2.27 -11.27
C ASP A 179 14.13 1.25 -12.22
N GLU A 180 15.37 0.89 -11.91
CA GLU A 180 16.02 -0.26 -12.54
C GLU A 180 15.27 -1.54 -12.11
N THR A 181 14.49 -2.12 -13.02
CA THR A 181 13.59 -3.25 -12.73
C THR A 181 14.02 -4.52 -13.43
N HIS A 182 14.28 -5.56 -12.64
CA HIS A 182 14.57 -6.91 -13.08
C HIS A 182 13.42 -7.84 -12.72
N VAL A 183 12.88 -8.56 -13.71
CA VAL A 183 11.78 -9.50 -13.51
C VAL A 183 12.30 -10.92 -13.66
N LYS A 184 11.92 -11.82 -12.76
CA LYS A 184 12.24 -13.25 -12.79
C LYS A 184 10.99 -14.08 -12.61
N GLN A 185 10.78 -15.02 -13.50
CA GLN A 185 9.76 -16.04 -13.32
C GLN A 185 10.22 -17.08 -12.28
N VAL A 186 9.31 -17.45 -11.39
CA VAL A 186 9.51 -18.48 -10.35
C VAL A 186 8.35 -19.48 -10.39
N PRO A 187 8.58 -20.73 -9.99
CA PRO A 187 7.50 -21.73 -9.92
C PRO A 187 6.45 -21.43 -8.86
N CYS A 188 6.88 -20.85 -7.72
CA CYS A 188 6.03 -20.50 -6.60
C CYS A 188 6.62 -19.30 -5.85
N VAL A 189 5.80 -18.29 -5.59
CA VAL A 189 6.21 -17.09 -4.84
C VAL A 189 6.25 -17.36 -3.35
N ASP A 190 5.44 -18.27 -2.84
CA ASP A 190 5.41 -18.63 -1.42
C ASP A 190 6.74 -19.19 -0.90
N ASP A 191 7.54 -19.80 -1.77
CA ASP A 191 8.88 -20.27 -1.43
C ASP A 191 9.87 -19.13 -1.08
N LEU A 192 9.50 -17.88 -1.36
CA LEU A 192 10.31 -16.67 -1.14
C LEU A 192 9.87 -15.85 0.09
N ASN A 193 9.04 -16.40 0.94
CA ASN A 193 8.34 -15.64 2.00
C ASN A 193 9.19 -15.19 3.19
N ASP A 194 10.42 -15.65 3.34
CA ASP A 194 11.28 -15.35 4.50
C ASP A 194 12.00 -13.98 4.42
N VAL A 195 11.62 -13.11 3.49
CA VAL A 195 12.31 -11.85 3.31
C VAL A 195 11.62 -10.74 4.09
N GLY A 196 12.27 -10.32 5.17
CA GLY A 196 11.85 -9.16 5.97
C GLY A 196 12.09 -7.82 5.26
N HIS A 197 11.59 -6.75 5.87
CA HIS A 197 11.82 -5.38 5.43
C HIS A 197 12.39 -4.56 6.59
N GLY A 198 13.57 -3.99 6.39
CA GLY A 198 14.23 -3.13 7.38
C GLY A 198 14.28 -1.68 6.91
N VAL A 199 14.08 -0.75 7.85
CA VAL A 199 14.21 0.69 7.62
C VAL A 199 15.14 1.29 8.65
N ASN A 200 16.09 2.13 8.22
CA ASN A 200 16.99 2.86 9.08
C ASN A 200 16.86 4.37 8.79
N LEU A 201 16.37 5.12 9.78
CA LEU A 201 16.36 6.58 9.74
C LEU A 201 17.58 7.12 10.47
N VAL A 202 18.32 7.97 9.82
CA VAL A 202 19.51 8.63 10.38
C VAL A 202 19.42 10.12 10.15
N ARG A 203 19.66 10.91 11.19
CA ARG A 203 19.87 12.35 11.08
C ARG A 203 21.28 12.73 11.48
N LYS A 204 22.00 13.38 10.57
CA LYS A 204 23.40 13.85 10.75
C LYS A 204 23.49 15.32 10.48
#